data_1b70c32ea2fe3c33d1e5b0d0b0cc30de
#
_entry.id   1b70c32ea2fe3c33d1e5b0d0b0cc30de
#
_cell.length_a   1.000
_cell.length_b   1.000
_cell.length_c   1.000
_cell.angle_alpha   90.00
_cell.angle_beta   90.00
_cell.angle_gamma   90.00
#
_symmetry.space_group_name_H-M   'P 1'
#
loop_
_entity.id
_entity.type
_entity.pdbx_description
1 polymer ?
#
loop_
_entity_poly.entity_id
_entity_poly.type
_entity_poly.pdbx_seq_one_letter_code
_entity_poly.pdbx_strand_id
1 'polypeptide(L)'
;MASMPDGRLRPLLLAAALSMSLAGCGNLAYYAQAVGGHFDVMGAARPIDEIVRDPAGDPALHAQLREALAIREFATRDLALPDNGSYRNYADLGRPFVLWNVFAAPEFALQPKSWRMLMVGCVNYSG
;
A
#
# COMPACT_ATOMS: atom_id res chain seq x y z
N MET A 1 -18.39 -41.46 32.67
CA MET A 1 -18.59 -40.48 31.57
C MET A 1 -19.38 -39.33 32.15
N ALA A 2 -18.71 -38.22 32.49
CA ALA A 2 -19.36 -37.05 33.06
C ALA A 2 -19.84 -36.16 31.93
N SER A 3 -21.14 -36.02 31.75
CA SER A 3 -21.74 -35.05 30.81
C SER A 3 -21.52 -33.63 31.34
N MET A 4 -20.71 -32.87 30.66
CA MET A 4 -20.57 -31.43 30.91
C MET A 4 -21.90 -30.73 30.60
N PRO A 5 -22.43 -29.85 31.47
CA PRO A 5 -23.68 -29.16 31.23
C PRO A 5 -23.49 -28.14 30.11
N ASP A 6 -24.18 -28.32 28.99
CA ASP A 6 -24.15 -27.48 27.78
C ASP A 6 -24.44 -25.98 28.02
N GLY A 7 -25.02 -25.62 29.17
CA GLY A 7 -25.33 -24.24 29.55
C GLY A 7 -24.12 -23.35 29.82
N ARG A 8 -22.95 -23.90 30.16
CA ARG A 8 -21.72 -23.11 30.43
C ARG A 8 -20.78 -23.02 29.24
N LEU A 9 -20.92 -23.92 28.28
CA LEU A 9 -20.04 -23.94 27.09
C LEU A 9 -20.33 -22.76 26.16
N ARG A 10 -21.60 -22.41 25.98
CA ARG A 10 -22.04 -21.27 25.12
C ARG A 10 -21.47 -19.92 25.56
N PRO A 11 -21.55 -19.49 26.86
CA PRO A 11 -20.97 -18.22 27.26
C PRO A 11 -19.45 -18.22 27.20
N LEU A 12 -18.78 -19.36 27.43
CA LEU A 12 -17.31 -19.48 27.27
C LEU A 12 -16.88 -19.35 25.81
N LEU A 13 -17.61 -19.95 24.87
CA LEU A 13 -17.34 -19.80 23.45
C LEU A 13 -17.60 -18.37 22.96
N LEU A 14 -18.66 -17.72 23.45
CA LEU A 14 -18.93 -16.30 23.14
C LEU A 14 -17.86 -15.38 23.71
N ALA A 15 -17.40 -15.62 24.95
CA ALA A 15 -16.32 -14.84 25.55
C ALA A 15 -14.98 -15.04 24.81
N ALA A 16 -14.66 -16.25 24.40
CA ALA A 16 -13.48 -16.54 23.60
C ALA A 16 -13.52 -15.91 22.21
N ALA A 17 -14.69 -15.95 21.53
CA ALA A 17 -14.89 -15.31 20.24
C ALA A 17 -14.76 -13.78 20.34
N LEU A 18 -15.31 -13.19 21.40
CA LEU A 18 -15.22 -11.74 21.66
C LEU A 18 -13.78 -11.32 21.99
N SER A 19 -13.05 -12.13 22.74
CA SER A 19 -11.63 -11.86 23.06
C SER A 19 -10.74 -11.95 21.82
N MET A 20 -11.00 -12.89 20.91
CA MET A 20 -10.28 -13.02 19.63
C MET A 20 -10.57 -11.83 18.70
N SER A 21 -11.80 -11.29 18.69
CA SER A 21 -12.15 -10.11 17.89
C SER A 21 -11.43 -8.84 18.38
N LEU A 22 -11.23 -8.68 19.69
CA LEU A 22 -10.53 -7.50 20.22
C LEU A 22 -9.01 -7.52 19.96
N ALA A 23 -8.40 -8.69 19.89
CA ALA A 23 -6.96 -8.82 19.61
C ALA A 23 -6.59 -8.57 18.14
N GLY A 24 -7.55 -8.64 17.23
CA GLY A 24 -7.34 -8.47 15.78
C GLY A 24 -7.38 -7.04 15.25
N CYS A 25 -7.91 -6.07 16.04
CA CYS A 25 -8.26 -4.73 15.54
C CYS A 25 -7.05 -3.93 14.99
N GLY A 26 -5.85 -4.05 15.57
CA GLY A 26 -4.68 -3.29 15.12
C GLY A 26 -4.19 -3.72 13.73
N ASN A 27 -4.15 -5.01 13.47
CA ASN A 27 -3.74 -5.53 12.15
C ASN A 27 -4.79 -5.26 11.08
N LEU A 28 -6.08 -5.35 11.42
CA LEU A 28 -7.17 -5.07 10.49
C LEU A 28 -7.18 -3.61 10.04
N ALA A 29 -6.96 -2.65 10.97
CA ALA A 29 -6.86 -1.23 10.65
C ALA A 29 -5.67 -0.94 9.73
N TYR A 30 -4.52 -1.56 9.96
CA TYR A 30 -3.35 -1.43 9.08
C TYR A 30 -3.64 -1.91 7.65
N TYR A 31 -4.22 -3.11 7.50
CA TYR A 31 -4.55 -3.63 6.16
C TYR A 31 -5.65 -2.82 5.49
N ALA A 32 -6.65 -2.36 6.22
CA ALA A 32 -7.69 -1.49 5.69
C ALA A 32 -7.11 -0.17 5.17
N GLN A 33 -6.17 0.43 5.89
CA GLN A 33 -5.48 1.65 5.46
C GLN A 33 -4.61 1.39 4.22
N ALA A 34 -3.85 0.29 4.18
CA ALA A 34 -3.00 -0.06 3.05
C ALA A 34 -3.83 -0.32 1.77
N VAL A 35 -4.92 -1.08 1.91
CA VAL A 35 -5.85 -1.38 0.81
C VAL A 35 -6.57 -0.10 0.36
N GLY A 36 -7.07 0.71 1.30
CA GLY A 36 -7.71 1.99 1.01
C GLY A 36 -6.78 2.92 0.24
N GLY A 37 -5.54 3.10 0.71
CA GLY A 37 -4.54 3.92 0.03
C GLY A 37 -4.19 3.42 -1.38
N HIS A 38 -4.19 2.11 -1.60
CA HIS A 38 -4.01 1.54 -2.93
C HIS A 38 -5.17 1.91 -3.86
N PHE A 39 -6.41 1.79 -3.40
CA PHE A 39 -7.58 2.18 -4.18
C PHE A 39 -7.65 3.68 -4.45
N ASP A 40 -7.20 4.54 -3.52
CA ASP A 40 -7.09 5.98 -3.74
C ASP A 40 -6.17 6.29 -4.92
N VAL A 41 -4.98 5.66 -4.98
CA VAL A 41 -4.03 5.82 -6.09
C VAL A 41 -4.63 5.31 -7.39
N MET A 42 -5.24 4.13 -7.39
CA MET A 42 -5.84 3.55 -8.59
C MET A 42 -7.03 4.37 -9.10
N GLY A 43 -7.85 4.91 -8.19
CA GLY A 43 -9.00 5.75 -8.54
C GLY A 43 -8.62 7.13 -9.06
N ALA A 44 -7.49 7.69 -8.59
CA ALA A 44 -6.96 8.97 -9.06
C ALA A 44 -6.12 8.85 -10.35
N ALA A 45 -5.74 7.63 -10.76
CA ALA A 45 -4.87 7.42 -11.90
C ALA A 45 -5.58 7.77 -13.22
N ARG A 46 -4.97 8.67 -14.00
CA ARG A 46 -5.43 9.09 -15.33
C ARG A 46 -4.31 8.89 -16.35
N PRO A 47 -4.63 8.54 -17.61
CA PRO A 47 -3.63 8.47 -18.68
C PRO A 47 -2.91 9.81 -18.86
N ILE A 48 -1.58 9.78 -18.89
CA ILE A 48 -0.75 10.99 -19.07
C ILE A 48 -1.10 11.70 -20.37
N ASP A 49 -1.39 10.96 -21.43
CA ASP A 49 -1.78 11.53 -22.72
C ASP A 49 -3.06 12.39 -22.66
N GLU A 50 -4.01 12.05 -21.79
CA GLU A 50 -5.21 12.84 -21.59
C GLU A 50 -4.90 14.14 -20.85
N ILE A 51 -4.07 14.06 -19.81
CA ILE A 51 -3.69 15.23 -19.01
C ILE A 51 -2.93 16.24 -19.87
N VAL A 52 -1.96 15.77 -20.66
CA VAL A 52 -1.11 16.64 -21.50
C VAL A 52 -1.88 17.30 -22.64
N ARG A 53 -3.03 16.74 -23.07
CA ARG A 53 -3.91 17.35 -24.08
C ARG A 53 -4.86 18.39 -23.51
N ASP A 54 -5.05 18.45 -22.21
CA ASP A 54 -5.94 19.41 -21.58
C ASP A 54 -5.32 20.83 -21.62
N PRO A 55 -5.88 21.78 -22.39
CA PRO A 55 -5.32 23.13 -22.50
C PRO A 55 -5.43 23.95 -21.21
N ALA A 56 -6.29 23.53 -20.27
CA ALA A 56 -6.48 24.20 -18.98
C ALA A 56 -5.54 23.67 -17.89
N GLY A 57 -4.72 22.64 -18.19
CA GLY A 57 -3.80 22.02 -17.24
C GLY A 57 -2.58 22.90 -16.95
N ASP A 58 -1.88 22.59 -15.84
CA ASP A 58 -0.63 23.27 -15.47
C ASP A 58 0.48 23.00 -16.50
N PRO A 59 1.06 24.04 -17.12
CA PRO A 59 2.12 23.88 -18.10
C PRO A 59 3.40 23.23 -17.55
N ALA A 60 3.72 23.45 -16.27
CA ALA A 60 4.88 22.84 -15.62
C ALA A 60 4.69 21.33 -15.43
N LEU A 61 3.52 20.91 -14.98
CA LEU A 61 3.13 19.51 -14.90
C LEU A 61 3.15 18.84 -16.27
N HIS A 62 2.59 19.51 -17.30
CA HIS A 62 2.60 18.99 -18.67
C HIS A 62 4.02 18.77 -19.21
N ALA A 63 4.97 19.68 -18.91
CA ALA A 63 6.38 19.52 -19.31
C ALA A 63 7.00 18.27 -18.65
N GLN A 64 6.81 18.09 -17.34
CA GLN A 64 7.30 16.93 -16.59
C GLN A 64 6.69 15.61 -17.10
N LEU A 65 5.39 15.60 -17.37
CA LEU A 65 4.71 14.40 -17.87
C LEU A 65 5.16 14.02 -19.30
N ARG A 66 5.41 15.01 -20.18
CA ARG A 66 6.00 14.75 -21.51
C ARG A 66 7.42 14.18 -21.40
N GLU A 67 8.22 14.69 -20.47
CA GLU A 67 9.55 14.15 -20.22
C GLU A 67 9.50 12.70 -19.69
N ALA A 68 8.57 12.40 -18.77
CA ALA A 68 8.36 11.04 -18.30
C ALA A 68 7.99 10.06 -19.43
N LEU A 69 7.12 10.47 -20.36
CA LEU A 69 6.80 9.67 -21.54
C LEU A 69 8.01 9.49 -22.47
N ALA A 70 8.82 10.54 -22.67
CA ALA A 70 10.04 10.46 -23.49
C ALA A 70 11.07 9.51 -22.89
N ILE A 71 11.28 9.56 -21.57
CA ILE A 71 12.16 8.62 -20.85
C ILE A 71 11.62 7.19 -20.98
N ARG A 72 10.31 7.01 -20.86
CA ARG A 72 9.66 5.70 -21.04
C ARG A 72 9.87 5.13 -22.44
N GLU A 73 9.73 5.96 -23.46
CA GLU A 73 9.95 5.59 -24.86
C GLU A 73 11.41 5.20 -25.12
N PHE A 74 12.36 6.00 -24.61
CA PHE A 74 13.79 5.69 -24.65
C PHE A 74 14.09 4.32 -23.97
N ALA A 75 13.51 4.07 -22.80
CA ALA A 75 13.69 2.83 -22.06
C ALA A 75 13.25 1.60 -22.89
N THR A 76 12.15 1.70 -23.61
CA THR A 76 11.66 0.62 -24.46
C THR A 76 12.49 0.47 -25.74
N ARG A 77 12.76 1.57 -26.43
CA ARG A 77 13.40 1.53 -27.75
C ARG A 77 14.90 1.25 -27.65
N ASP A 78 15.60 1.93 -26.74
CA ASP A 78 17.07 1.94 -26.69
C ASP A 78 17.63 0.96 -25.64
N LEU A 79 16.88 0.71 -24.55
CA LEU A 79 17.28 -0.23 -23.50
C LEU A 79 16.58 -1.60 -23.58
N ALA A 80 15.71 -1.80 -24.57
CA ALA A 80 14.93 -3.03 -24.77
C ALA A 80 14.12 -3.46 -23.53
N LEU A 81 13.68 -2.51 -22.69
CA LEU A 81 12.81 -2.82 -21.56
C LEU A 81 11.38 -3.13 -22.04
N PRO A 82 10.65 -4.01 -21.34
CA PRO A 82 9.30 -4.40 -21.74
C PRO A 82 8.35 -3.21 -21.91
N ASP A 83 7.63 -3.13 -23.02
CA ASP A 83 6.55 -2.16 -23.20
C ASP A 83 5.30 -2.63 -22.47
N ASN A 84 5.08 -2.09 -21.30
CA ASN A 84 3.92 -2.36 -20.45
C ASN A 84 3.24 -1.05 -20.03
N GLY A 85 2.17 -1.13 -19.22
CA GLY A 85 1.41 0.03 -18.74
C GLY A 85 2.12 0.90 -17.69
N SER A 86 3.34 0.55 -17.25
CA SER A 86 4.09 1.31 -16.23
C SER A 86 4.44 2.71 -16.73
N TYR A 87 4.34 3.70 -15.85
CA TYR A 87 4.64 5.11 -16.14
C TYR A 87 3.80 5.76 -17.25
N ARG A 88 2.63 5.20 -17.58
CA ARG A 88 1.69 5.77 -18.55
C ARG A 88 0.52 6.50 -17.90
N ASN A 89 0.39 6.38 -16.57
CA ASN A 89 -0.65 7.04 -15.80
C ASN A 89 -0.03 7.96 -14.74
N TYR A 90 -0.74 9.04 -14.43
CA TYR A 90 -0.43 9.97 -13.35
C TYR A 90 -1.61 10.02 -12.38
N ALA A 91 -1.32 10.02 -11.08
CA ALA A 91 -2.32 10.15 -10.02
C ALA A 91 -2.00 11.38 -9.17
N ASP A 92 -2.87 12.37 -9.21
CA ASP A 92 -2.84 13.48 -8.26
C ASP A 92 -3.66 13.11 -7.02
N LEU A 93 -2.99 12.99 -5.89
CA LEU A 93 -3.62 12.63 -4.61
C LEU A 93 -3.95 13.85 -3.75
N GLY A 94 -3.67 15.06 -4.22
CA GLY A 94 -3.88 16.30 -3.47
C GLY A 94 -3.05 16.38 -2.17
N ARG A 95 -1.99 15.59 -2.06
CA ARG A 95 -1.11 15.53 -0.88
C ARG A 95 0.36 15.42 -1.31
N PRO A 96 1.31 15.95 -0.51
CA PRO A 96 2.73 16.03 -0.91
C PRO A 96 3.43 14.68 -0.99
N PHE A 97 2.90 13.64 -0.33
CA PHE A 97 3.53 12.31 -0.29
C PHE A 97 2.49 11.21 -0.56
N VAL A 98 2.88 10.24 -1.36
CA VAL A 98 2.02 9.05 -1.67
C VAL A 98 1.91 8.15 -0.45
N LEU A 99 3.02 7.95 0.26
CA LEU A 99 3.12 7.07 1.43
C LEU A 99 4.16 7.60 2.43
N TRP A 100 4.08 7.14 3.65
CA TRP A 100 5.07 7.36 4.69
C TRP A 100 5.79 6.05 4.97
N ASN A 101 7.12 6.05 4.88
CA ASN A 101 7.96 4.93 5.31
C ASN A 101 8.45 5.18 6.73
N VAL A 102 8.27 4.20 7.61
CA VAL A 102 8.80 4.22 8.98
C VAL A 102 9.96 3.23 9.06
N PHE A 103 11.15 3.75 9.32
CA PHE A 103 12.33 2.93 9.55
C PHE A 103 12.61 2.85 11.05
N ALA A 104 12.87 1.65 11.56
CA ALA A 104 13.23 1.46 12.95
C ALA A 104 14.45 0.55 13.07
N ALA A 105 15.44 1.00 13.85
CA ALA A 105 16.62 0.23 14.21
C ALA A 105 16.89 0.42 15.72
N PRO A 106 17.59 -0.51 16.39
CA PRO A 106 18.11 -0.27 17.72
C PRO A 106 19.10 0.91 17.73
N GLU A 107 19.20 1.63 18.86
CA GLU A 107 19.96 2.87 19.00
C GLU A 107 21.41 2.78 18.50
N PHE A 108 22.07 1.65 18.66
CA PHE A 108 23.47 1.44 18.28
C PHE A 108 23.68 0.32 17.25
N ALA A 109 22.67 0.02 16.42
CA ALA A 109 22.78 -1.01 15.40
C ALA A 109 22.15 -0.56 14.07
N LEU A 110 22.86 -0.85 12.96
CA LEU A 110 22.35 -0.61 11.61
C LEU A 110 21.46 -1.76 11.10
N GLN A 111 21.20 -2.75 11.93
CA GLN A 111 20.33 -3.87 11.56
C GLN A 111 18.86 -3.44 11.68
N PRO A 112 18.05 -3.58 10.62
CA PRO A 112 16.63 -3.25 10.68
C PRO A 112 15.90 -4.15 11.68
N LYS A 113 14.98 -3.55 12.43
CA LYS A 113 14.12 -4.30 13.35
C LYS A 113 13.16 -5.17 12.54
N SER A 114 13.07 -6.46 12.87
CA SER A 114 12.08 -7.35 12.27
C SER A 114 10.72 -7.20 12.93
N TRP A 115 9.67 -7.13 12.11
CA TRP A 115 8.28 -7.04 12.52
C TRP A 115 7.54 -8.31 12.12
N ARG A 116 6.77 -8.87 13.03
CA ARG A 116 5.95 -10.05 12.76
C ARG A 116 4.56 -9.59 12.32
N MET A 117 4.22 -9.83 11.06
CA MET A 117 2.89 -9.58 10.52
C MET A 117 2.12 -10.89 10.38
N LEU A 118 0.81 -10.85 10.67
CA LEU A 118 -0.03 -12.04 10.79
C LEU A 118 -0.11 -12.88 9.51
N MET A 119 -0.10 -12.24 8.34
CA MET A 119 -0.27 -12.91 7.04
C MET A 119 1.02 -13.06 6.23
N VAL A 120 2.03 -12.23 6.50
CA VAL A 120 3.26 -12.16 5.71
C VAL A 120 4.46 -12.74 6.46
N GLY A 121 4.31 -13.04 7.75
CA GLY A 121 5.39 -13.53 8.59
C GLY A 121 6.32 -12.40 9.09
N CYS A 122 7.61 -12.69 9.27
CA CYS A 122 8.59 -11.70 9.69
C CYS A 122 9.06 -10.88 8.50
N VAL A 123 8.85 -9.57 8.56
CA VAL A 123 9.32 -8.61 7.56
C VAL A 123 10.45 -7.78 8.15
N ASN A 124 11.58 -7.75 7.48
CA ASN A 124 12.68 -6.85 7.77
C ASN A 124 12.57 -5.66 6.83
N TYR A 125 12.42 -4.46 7.39
CA TYR A 125 12.57 -3.26 6.59
C TYR A 125 14.07 -2.99 6.40
N SER A 126 14.57 -3.37 5.24
CA SER A 126 15.83 -2.86 4.70
C SER A 126 15.48 -1.80 3.68
N GLY A 127 15.85 -0.56 3.97
CA GLY A 127 15.76 0.52 3.00
C GLY A 127 16.70 0.28 1.83
#